data_3cd93e7dc55745bc32ee59aed11271db
#
_entry.id   3cd93e7dc55745bc32ee59aed11271db
#
_cell.length_a   1.000
_cell.length_b   1.000
_cell.length_c   1.000
_cell.angle_alpha   90.00
_cell.angle_beta   90.00
_cell.angle_gamma   90.00
#
_symmetry.space_group_name_H-M   'P 1'
#
loop_
_entity.id
_entity.type
_entity.pdbx_description
1 polymer ?
#
loop_
_entity_poly.entity_id
_entity_poly.type
_entity_poly.pdbx_seq_one_letter_code
_entity_poly.pdbx_strand_id
1 'polypeptide(L)'
;MNLVAIDKPTAEHKPGAERKSAAKKIQNKKNENSLVPKNRVDFAFLDSGTGGLPYLLHLKEKSPYSNCVYVADTKNFPYGEKDTPRIIEAACSAAESIIKRFKPAAFVIGCNTISVTALEELRRRFFPVPFVGTVPAIKRAASLTKNGKIGLLATRRTIEEPYTAELAERYAANCTLISRADPDLVDFVEHGFFTASDAEKEEAVRPALDFFLKHDADTVVLGCTHFLHIAPVLEKLAGARIRFVDSKEGVVNQALRIVRPAAPSASSESAASEPAPSPSAFFITGHAGIDEAPYKTLCERSGLLYGGILA
;
A
#
# COMPACT_ATOMS: atom_id res chain seq x y z
N MET A 1 -29.60 55.65 47.18
CA MET A 1 -30.69 54.72 47.55
C MET A 1 -30.38 53.40 46.86
N ASN A 2 -30.13 52.44 47.73
CA ASN A 2 -30.10 50.98 47.56
C ASN A 2 -29.31 50.32 46.43
N LEU A 3 -28.13 49.80 46.79
CA LEU A 3 -27.42 48.67 46.27
C LEU A 3 -28.23 47.38 46.43
N VAL A 4 -28.29 46.53 45.41
CA VAL A 4 -28.55 45.09 45.56
C VAL A 4 -27.40 44.34 44.90
N ALA A 5 -26.66 43.60 45.70
CA ALA A 5 -25.61 42.65 45.28
C ALA A 5 -26.25 41.40 44.68
N ILE A 6 -25.69 40.87 43.59
CA ILE A 6 -26.03 39.54 43.07
C ILE A 6 -24.79 38.66 43.11
N ASP A 7 -24.91 37.57 43.87
CA ASP A 7 -23.94 36.50 44.08
C ASP A 7 -23.50 35.82 42.77
N LYS A 8 -22.20 35.52 42.67
CA LYS A 8 -21.64 34.64 41.70
C LYS A 8 -21.61 33.19 42.23
N PRO A 9 -22.08 32.20 41.50
CA PRO A 9 -21.86 30.81 41.89
C PRO A 9 -20.40 30.40 41.61
N THR A 10 -19.78 29.87 42.64
CA THR A 10 -18.47 29.22 42.64
C THR A 10 -18.55 27.91 41.83
N ALA A 11 -17.75 27.80 40.79
CA ALA A 11 -17.59 26.56 40.04
C ALA A 11 -16.75 25.56 40.85
N GLU A 12 -17.37 24.50 41.32
CA GLU A 12 -16.67 23.35 41.90
C GLU A 12 -15.83 22.63 40.83
N HIS A 13 -14.54 22.65 41.00
CA HIS A 13 -13.57 21.93 40.22
C HIS A 13 -13.62 20.45 40.57
N LYS A 14 -14.17 19.61 39.70
CA LYS A 14 -14.15 18.13 39.82
C LYS A 14 -12.81 17.56 39.32
N PRO A 15 -11.94 17.04 40.22
CA PRO A 15 -10.61 16.54 39.83
C PRO A 15 -10.61 15.13 39.18
N GLY A 16 -11.77 14.63 38.78
CA GLY A 16 -11.91 13.25 38.25
C GLY A 16 -11.73 13.07 36.72
N ALA A 17 -11.94 14.12 35.94
CA ALA A 17 -11.96 14.00 34.47
C ALA A 17 -10.56 13.98 33.83
N GLU A 18 -9.62 14.75 34.36
CA GLU A 18 -8.24 14.79 33.83
C GLU A 18 -7.43 13.52 34.11
N ARG A 19 -7.64 12.88 35.29
CA ARG A 19 -6.98 11.60 35.60
C ARG A 19 -7.45 10.44 34.69
N LYS A 20 -8.72 10.43 34.28
CA LYS A 20 -9.25 9.42 33.36
C LYS A 20 -8.74 9.62 31.93
N SER A 21 -8.56 10.88 31.48
CA SER A 21 -7.98 11.21 30.16
C SER A 21 -6.50 10.83 30.07
N ALA A 22 -5.71 11.13 31.13
CA ALA A 22 -4.30 10.78 31.20
C ALA A 22 -4.08 9.25 31.26
N ALA A 23 -4.89 8.53 32.04
CA ALA A 23 -4.84 7.08 32.14
C ALA A 23 -5.22 6.42 30.81
N LYS A 24 -6.21 6.95 30.08
CA LYS A 24 -6.60 6.45 28.75
C LYS A 24 -5.53 6.70 27.67
N LYS A 25 -4.83 7.85 27.74
CA LYS A 25 -3.66 8.15 26.89
C LYS A 25 -2.46 7.25 27.21
N ILE A 26 -2.21 6.91 28.46
CA ILE A 26 -1.13 6.00 28.88
C ILE A 26 -1.47 4.56 28.49
N GLN A 27 -2.74 4.14 28.60
CA GLN A 27 -3.21 2.82 28.20
C GLN A 27 -3.13 2.65 26.66
N ASN A 28 -3.51 3.68 25.86
CA ASN A 28 -3.34 3.66 24.42
C ASN A 28 -1.86 3.61 24.01
N LYS A 29 -0.96 4.41 24.62
CA LYS A 29 0.48 4.32 24.38
C LYS A 29 1.09 2.96 24.75
N LYS A 30 0.59 2.29 25.79
CA LYS A 30 1.02 0.92 26.14
C LYS A 30 0.52 -0.12 25.16
N ASN A 31 -0.69 0.05 24.61
CA ASN A 31 -1.22 -0.84 23.56
C ASN A 31 -0.51 -0.64 22.21
N GLU A 32 -0.17 0.60 21.84
CA GLU A 32 0.61 0.89 20.61
C GLU A 32 2.00 0.23 20.63
N ASN A 33 2.67 0.16 21.79
CA ASN A 33 3.94 -0.53 21.93
C ASN A 33 3.83 -2.07 21.98
N SER A 34 2.64 -2.63 22.22
CA SER A 34 2.42 -4.08 22.26
C SER A 34 2.09 -4.69 20.89
N LEU A 35 1.66 -3.86 19.93
CA LEU A 35 1.28 -4.29 18.57
C LEU A 35 2.49 -4.45 17.62
N VAL A 36 3.63 -3.84 17.96
CA VAL A 36 4.87 -4.06 17.22
C VAL A 36 5.40 -5.44 17.58
N PRO A 37 5.64 -6.34 16.62
CA PRO A 37 6.27 -7.62 16.91
C PRO A 37 7.55 -7.39 17.70
N LYS A 38 7.69 -8.02 18.87
CA LYS A 38 8.91 -7.92 19.71
C LYS A 38 10.15 -8.45 18.99
N ASN A 39 9.95 -9.15 17.88
CA ASN A 39 10.97 -9.68 17.00
C ASN A 39 11.24 -8.71 15.83
N ARG A 40 12.42 -8.82 15.25
CA ARG A 40 12.83 -8.10 14.04
C ARG A 40 11.75 -8.18 12.96
N VAL A 41 11.41 -7.04 12.34
CA VAL A 41 10.52 -7.01 11.16
C VAL A 41 11.29 -7.52 9.95
N ASP A 42 10.75 -8.53 9.27
CA ASP A 42 11.38 -9.08 8.07
C ASP A 42 11.17 -8.14 6.88
N PHE A 43 9.94 -7.68 6.68
CA PHE A 43 9.59 -6.82 5.56
C PHE A 43 8.78 -5.61 6.00
N ALA A 44 9.21 -4.42 5.56
CA ALA A 44 8.38 -3.22 5.58
C ALA A 44 7.86 -2.93 4.18
N PHE A 45 6.58 -2.61 4.07
CA PHE A 45 5.93 -2.17 2.83
C PHE A 45 5.59 -0.68 2.94
N LEU A 46 5.85 0.07 1.88
CA LEU A 46 5.44 1.47 1.74
C LEU A 46 4.68 1.65 0.44
N ASP A 47 3.50 2.23 0.52
CA ASP A 47 2.70 2.70 -0.62
C ASP A 47 2.15 4.09 -0.33
N SER A 48 1.61 4.76 -1.33
CA SER A 48 0.91 6.03 -1.20
C SER A 48 -0.41 5.91 -0.44
N GLY A 49 -1.02 4.73 -0.46
CA GLY A 49 -2.31 4.40 0.15
C GLY A 49 -2.46 2.90 0.39
N THR A 50 -3.65 2.38 0.13
CA THR A 50 -3.98 0.96 0.33
C THR A 50 -3.62 0.08 -0.86
N GLY A 51 -3.24 0.67 -2.01
CA GLY A 51 -3.03 -0.01 -3.29
C GLY A 51 -2.02 -1.15 -3.25
N GLY A 52 -0.94 -1.01 -2.47
CA GLY A 52 0.11 -2.02 -2.34
C GLY A 52 -0.21 -3.19 -1.42
N LEU A 53 -1.35 -3.18 -0.73
CA LEU A 53 -1.75 -4.24 0.19
C LEU A 53 -1.75 -5.64 -0.45
N PRO A 54 -2.17 -5.83 -1.71
CA PRO A 54 -2.09 -7.14 -2.37
C PRO A 54 -0.69 -7.75 -2.43
N TYR A 55 0.39 -6.94 -2.43
CA TYR A 55 1.75 -7.47 -2.36
C TYR A 55 2.08 -8.07 -0.99
N LEU A 56 1.69 -7.40 0.09
CA LEU A 56 1.85 -7.92 1.44
C LEU A 56 1.06 -9.23 1.61
N LEU A 57 -0.21 -9.24 1.21
CA LEU A 57 -1.06 -10.42 1.33
C LEU A 57 -0.47 -11.60 0.53
N HIS A 58 -0.01 -11.36 -0.70
CA HIS A 58 0.65 -12.39 -1.51
C HIS A 58 1.99 -12.87 -0.91
N LEU A 59 2.76 -11.99 -0.27
CA LEU A 59 3.94 -12.40 0.48
C LEU A 59 3.56 -13.31 1.66
N LYS A 60 2.48 -12.99 2.38
CA LYS A 60 1.99 -13.80 3.51
C LYS A 60 1.46 -15.17 3.08
N GLU A 61 0.86 -15.29 1.89
CA GLU A 61 0.48 -16.59 1.31
C GLU A 61 1.72 -17.48 1.10
N LYS A 62 2.82 -16.90 0.61
CA LYS A 62 4.07 -17.64 0.34
C LYS A 62 4.95 -17.84 1.59
N SER A 63 4.85 -16.95 2.55
CA SER A 63 5.64 -16.95 3.78
C SER A 63 4.81 -16.51 4.99
N PRO A 64 3.93 -17.40 5.51
CA PRO A 64 2.98 -17.07 6.57
C PRO A 64 3.63 -16.57 7.85
N TYR A 65 4.86 -16.99 8.12
CA TYR A 65 5.59 -16.66 9.35
C TYR A 65 6.43 -15.37 9.26
N SER A 66 6.45 -14.71 8.12
CA SER A 66 7.13 -13.42 7.97
C SER A 66 6.48 -12.34 8.84
N ASN A 67 7.29 -11.61 9.60
CA ASN A 67 6.88 -10.42 10.32
C ASN A 67 6.85 -9.23 9.36
N CYS A 68 5.68 -8.71 9.06
CA CYS A 68 5.51 -7.62 8.11
C CYS A 68 4.87 -6.39 8.74
N VAL A 69 5.29 -5.22 8.28
CA VAL A 69 4.58 -3.96 8.52
C VAL A 69 4.24 -3.34 7.18
N TYR A 70 3.05 -2.78 7.08
CA TYR A 70 2.58 -2.00 5.94
C TYR A 70 2.33 -0.58 6.37
N VAL A 71 2.81 0.38 5.61
CA VAL A 71 2.57 1.81 5.85
C VAL A 71 1.97 2.42 4.58
N ALA A 72 0.74 2.88 4.69
CA ALA A 72 0.09 3.71 3.70
C ALA A 72 0.44 5.17 3.97
N ASP A 73 1.14 5.84 3.04
CA ASP A 73 1.52 7.24 3.19
C ASP A 73 0.37 8.17 2.78
N THR A 74 -0.73 8.06 3.51
CA THR A 74 -1.98 8.80 3.29
C THR A 74 -1.80 10.31 3.39
N LYS A 75 -0.83 10.79 4.16
CA LYS A 75 -0.48 12.22 4.24
C LYS A 75 -0.06 12.79 2.89
N ASN A 76 0.60 11.98 2.08
CA ASN A 76 1.14 12.39 0.78
C ASN A 76 0.36 11.79 -0.40
N PHE A 77 -0.78 11.15 -0.18
CA PHE A 77 -1.66 10.66 -1.25
C PHE A 77 -2.26 11.83 -2.06
N PRO A 78 -2.46 11.70 -3.38
CA PRO A 78 -1.92 10.68 -4.27
C PRO A 78 -0.52 11.07 -4.78
N TYR A 79 0.40 10.12 -4.86
CA TYR A 79 1.75 10.36 -5.40
C TYR A 79 1.74 10.58 -6.92
N GLY A 80 0.79 9.99 -7.63
CA GLY A 80 0.71 10.05 -9.09
C GLY A 80 0.52 11.44 -9.71
N GLU A 81 0.11 12.42 -8.90
CA GLU A 81 -0.14 13.80 -9.29
C GLU A 81 0.96 14.78 -8.83
N LYS A 82 2.01 14.27 -8.16
CA LYS A 82 3.11 15.08 -7.64
C LYS A 82 4.28 15.16 -8.62
N ASP A 83 5.07 16.22 -8.48
CA ASP A 83 6.36 16.34 -9.16
C ASP A 83 7.42 15.42 -8.53
N THR A 84 8.47 15.11 -9.30
CA THR A 84 9.55 14.22 -8.91
C THR A 84 10.23 14.63 -7.59
N PRO A 85 10.62 15.90 -7.34
CA PRO A 85 11.24 16.28 -6.08
C PRO A 85 10.37 16.00 -4.85
N ARG A 86 9.07 16.30 -4.92
CA ARG A 86 8.11 16.05 -3.83
C ARG A 86 7.90 14.57 -3.57
N ILE A 87 7.89 13.75 -4.64
CA ILE A 87 7.79 12.29 -4.50
C ILE A 87 9.01 11.76 -3.75
N ILE A 88 10.22 12.18 -4.15
CA ILE A 88 11.47 11.75 -3.51
C ILE A 88 11.51 12.17 -2.04
N GLU A 89 11.19 13.43 -1.74
CA GLU A 89 11.17 13.95 -0.38
C GLU A 89 10.20 13.16 0.52
N ALA A 90 8.96 13.01 0.08
CA ALA A 90 7.93 12.31 0.83
C ALA A 90 8.28 10.83 1.04
N ALA A 91 8.71 10.12 -0.01
CA ALA A 91 9.10 8.72 0.07
C ALA A 91 10.30 8.51 1.00
N CYS A 92 11.32 9.40 0.95
CA CYS A 92 12.47 9.33 1.84
C CYS A 92 12.08 9.61 3.30
N SER A 93 11.22 10.58 3.56
CA SER A 93 10.74 10.89 4.92
C SER A 93 9.96 9.71 5.53
N ALA A 94 9.04 9.13 4.76
CA ALA A 94 8.29 7.95 5.18
C ALA A 94 9.21 6.75 5.43
N ALA A 95 10.14 6.46 4.51
CA ALA A 95 11.09 5.36 4.65
C ALA A 95 11.98 5.53 5.89
N GLU A 96 12.45 6.74 6.18
CA GLU A 96 13.26 7.05 7.37
C GLU A 96 12.50 6.74 8.66
N SER A 97 11.25 7.19 8.76
CA SER A 97 10.38 6.93 9.92
C SER A 97 10.15 5.43 10.12
N ILE A 98 9.87 4.70 9.03
CA ILE A 98 9.66 3.26 9.05
C ILE A 98 10.94 2.52 9.48
N ILE A 99 12.09 2.86 8.92
CA ILE A 99 13.37 2.22 9.25
C ILE A 99 13.75 2.47 10.72
N LYS A 100 13.59 3.70 11.20
CA LYS A 100 13.86 4.05 12.62
C LYS A 100 13.00 3.25 13.58
N ARG A 101 11.70 3.07 13.26
CA ARG A 101 10.74 2.42 14.15
C ARG A 101 10.82 0.90 14.10
N PHE A 102 10.92 0.31 12.91
CA PHE A 102 10.73 -1.12 12.70
C PHE A 102 12.00 -1.89 12.35
N LYS A 103 13.05 -1.22 11.89
CA LYS A 103 14.35 -1.81 11.52
C LYS A 103 14.19 -3.05 10.61
N PRO A 104 13.50 -2.94 9.48
CA PRO A 104 13.18 -4.08 8.62
C PRO A 104 14.44 -4.71 8.03
N ALA A 105 14.38 -6.02 7.76
CA ALA A 105 15.44 -6.73 7.05
C ALA A 105 15.45 -6.41 5.56
N ALA A 106 14.27 -6.15 4.97
CA ALA A 106 14.12 -5.62 3.61
C ALA A 106 12.91 -4.68 3.53
N PHE A 107 12.94 -3.82 2.54
CA PHE A 107 11.92 -2.82 2.28
C PHE A 107 11.28 -3.07 0.91
N VAL A 108 9.95 -3.16 0.84
CA VAL A 108 9.19 -3.30 -0.41
C VAL A 108 8.45 -1.99 -0.67
N ILE A 109 8.76 -1.35 -1.79
CA ILE A 109 8.01 -0.19 -2.27
C ILE A 109 6.83 -0.73 -3.08
N GLY A 110 5.66 -0.80 -2.42
CA GLY A 110 4.41 -1.27 -3.01
C GLY A 110 3.69 -0.21 -3.85
N CYS A 111 4.42 0.74 -4.43
CA CYS A 111 3.90 1.84 -5.24
C CYS A 111 4.70 1.97 -6.53
N ASN A 112 4.02 1.87 -7.69
CA ASN A 112 4.71 2.04 -8.97
C ASN A 112 5.30 3.45 -9.11
N THR A 113 4.54 4.49 -8.77
CA THR A 113 5.01 5.88 -8.83
C THR A 113 6.27 6.11 -8.01
N ILE A 114 6.29 5.69 -6.74
CA ILE A 114 7.49 5.81 -5.91
C ILE A 114 8.64 5.00 -6.52
N SER A 115 8.36 3.80 -7.03
CA SER A 115 9.39 2.90 -7.55
C SER A 115 10.06 3.43 -8.82
N VAL A 116 9.32 3.99 -9.77
CA VAL A 116 9.90 4.53 -11.01
C VAL A 116 10.61 5.87 -10.78
N THR A 117 10.25 6.61 -9.70
CA THR A 117 10.73 7.97 -9.46
C THR A 117 11.81 8.04 -8.37
N ALA A 118 11.65 7.31 -7.27
CA ALA A 118 12.45 7.52 -6.04
C ALA A 118 13.29 6.30 -5.62
N LEU A 119 13.17 5.13 -6.26
CA LEU A 119 13.79 3.89 -5.78
C LEU A 119 15.33 3.97 -5.71
N GLU A 120 15.97 4.61 -6.68
CA GLU A 120 17.43 4.75 -6.68
C GLU A 120 17.91 5.63 -5.52
N GLU A 121 17.22 6.74 -5.26
CA GLU A 121 17.54 7.62 -4.13
C GLU A 121 17.30 6.92 -2.78
N LEU A 122 16.22 6.15 -2.64
CA LEU A 122 15.96 5.35 -1.45
C LEU A 122 17.08 4.33 -1.21
N ARG A 123 17.55 3.63 -2.24
CA ARG A 123 18.66 2.68 -2.15
C ARG A 123 19.96 3.35 -1.75
N ARG A 124 20.25 4.52 -2.34
CA ARG A 124 21.45 5.30 -2.04
C ARG A 124 21.43 5.82 -0.59
N ARG A 125 20.30 6.40 -0.17
CA ARG A 125 20.19 7.09 1.12
C ARG A 125 20.15 6.13 2.32
N PHE A 126 19.52 4.98 2.15
CA PHE A 126 19.29 4.04 3.26
C PHE A 126 20.12 2.77 3.17
N PHE A 127 21.22 2.78 2.41
CA PHE A 127 22.17 1.67 2.45
C PHE A 127 22.60 1.37 3.91
N PRO A 128 22.66 0.10 4.36
CA PRO A 128 22.59 -1.15 3.60
C PRO A 128 21.19 -1.81 3.56
N VAL A 129 20.09 -1.12 3.89
CA VAL A 129 18.74 -1.71 3.82
C VAL A 129 18.40 -2.00 2.35
N PRO A 130 18.09 -3.26 1.98
CA PRO A 130 17.73 -3.59 0.61
C PRO A 130 16.30 -3.13 0.28
N PHE A 131 16.13 -2.48 -0.87
CA PHE A 131 14.84 -2.02 -1.40
C PHE A 131 14.44 -2.80 -2.64
N VAL A 132 13.22 -3.35 -2.61
CA VAL A 132 12.55 -3.99 -3.75
C VAL A 132 11.47 -3.04 -4.24
N GLY A 133 11.56 -2.62 -5.50
CA GLY A 133 10.57 -1.75 -6.13
C GLY A 133 9.52 -2.53 -6.90
N THR A 134 8.39 -1.88 -7.12
CA THR A 134 7.28 -2.35 -7.94
C THR A 134 7.31 -1.58 -9.26
N VAL A 135 7.50 -2.27 -10.36
CA VAL A 135 7.56 -1.66 -11.69
C VAL A 135 6.50 -2.24 -12.62
N PRO A 136 6.03 -1.48 -13.63
CA PRO A 136 5.06 -1.99 -14.58
C PRO A 136 5.53 -3.29 -15.24
N ALA A 137 4.64 -4.29 -15.32
CA ALA A 137 4.96 -5.64 -15.79
C ALA A 137 5.06 -5.73 -17.34
N ILE A 138 5.65 -4.74 -18.00
CA ILE A 138 5.73 -4.60 -19.46
C ILE A 138 6.41 -5.80 -20.08
N LYS A 139 7.52 -6.29 -19.51
CA LYS A 139 8.22 -7.49 -19.98
C LYS A 139 7.30 -8.72 -20.02
N ARG A 140 6.49 -8.90 -18.99
CA ARG A 140 5.53 -10.01 -18.92
C ARG A 140 4.41 -9.83 -19.93
N ALA A 141 3.89 -8.63 -20.10
CA ALA A 141 2.87 -8.33 -21.09
C ALA A 141 3.37 -8.60 -22.51
N ALA A 142 4.60 -8.20 -22.85
CA ALA A 142 5.21 -8.45 -24.15
C ALA A 142 5.37 -9.95 -24.47
N SER A 143 5.56 -10.79 -23.44
CA SER A 143 5.63 -12.25 -23.64
C SER A 143 4.27 -12.92 -23.79
N LEU A 144 3.17 -12.25 -23.49
CA LEU A 144 1.81 -12.80 -23.42
C LEU A 144 0.88 -12.27 -24.50
N THR A 145 1.14 -11.07 -25.01
CA THR A 145 0.34 -10.49 -26.09
C THR A 145 0.41 -11.34 -27.36
N LYS A 146 -0.70 -11.44 -28.05
CA LYS A 146 -0.80 -12.18 -29.33
C LYS A 146 -0.82 -11.24 -30.54
N ASN A 147 -1.34 -10.03 -30.37
CA ASN A 147 -1.47 -9.05 -31.45
C ASN A 147 -0.45 -7.90 -31.35
N GLY A 148 0.42 -7.91 -30.35
CA GLY A 148 1.44 -6.89 -30.12
C GLY A 148 0.89 -5.56 -29.58
N LYS A 149 -0.38 -5.47 -29.16
CA LYS A 149 -0.97 -4.28 -28.59
C LYS A 149 -1.13 -4.44 -27.08
N ILE A 150 -0.30 -3.72 -26.34
CA ILE A 150 -0.23 -3.78 -24.88
C ILE A 150 -0.84 -2.51 -24.30
N GLY A 151 -1.84 -2.65 -23.45
CA GLY A 151 -2.36 -1.57 -22.61
C GLY A 151 -1.49 -1.34 -21.39
N LEU A 152 -1.34 -0.08 -20.97
CA LEU A 152 -0.77 0.30 -19.70
C LEU A 152 -1.78 1.18 -18.95
N LEU A 153 -2.44 0.63 -17.94
CA LEU A 153 -3.30 1.37 -17.02
C LEU A 153 -2.46 1.77 -15.80
N ALA A 154 -2.19 3.06 -15.63
CA ALA A 154 -1.26 3.54 -14.59
C ALA A 154 -1.60 4.96 -14.13
N THR A 155 -0.81 5.52 -13.21
CA THR A 155 -0.86 6.96 -12.91
C THR A 155 -0.17 7.74 -14.03
N ARG A 156 -0.53 9.03 -14.17
CA ARG A 156 0.12 9.93 -15.12
C ARG A 156 1.64 9.92 -14.94
N ARG A 157 2.11 10.07 -13.70
CA ARG A 157 3.55 10.07 -13.40
C ARG A 157 4.23 8.78 -13.84
N THR A 158 3.63 7.61 -13.58
CA THR A 158 4.21 6.33 -14.01
C THR A 158 4.35 6.23 -15.53
N ILE A 159 3.38 6.76 -16.29
CA ILE A 159 3.42 6.75 -17.76
C ILE A 159 4.51 7.68 -18.30
N GLU A 160 4.66 8.87 -17.71
CA GLU A 160 5.57 9.93 -18.16
C GLU A 160 7.04 9.73 -17.71
N GLU A 161 7.29 8.84 -16.75
CA GLU A 161 8.66 8.60 -16.28
C GLU A 161 9.53 7.93 -17.34
N PRO A 162 10.75 8.42 -17.56
CA PRO A 162 11.69 7.87 -18.53
C PRO A 162 11.92 6.37 -18.35
N TYR A 163 11.96 5.91 -17.12
CA TYR A 163 12.13 4.50 -16.80
C TYR A 163 11.03 3.60 -17.40
N THR A 164 9.79 4.07 -17.50
CA THR A 164 8.70 3.32 -18.13
C THR A 164 8.93 3.20 -19.66
N ALA A 165 9.41 4.28 -20.28
CA ALA A 165 9.77 4.27 -21.69
C ALA A 165 10.96 3.30 -21.97
N GLU A 166 11.98 3.31 -21.12
CA GLU A 166 13.12 2.38 -21.20
C GLU A 166 12.69 0.91 -21.08
N LEU A 167 11.74 0.61 -20.17
CA LEU A 167 11.16 -0.72 -20.06
C LEU A 167 10.44 -1.14 -21.34
N ALA A 168 9.67 -0.24 -21.95
CA ALA A 168 8.95 -0.50 -23.20
C ALA A 168 9.94 -0.73 -24.35
N GLU A 169 10.93 0.13 -24.52
CA GLU A 169 11.97 -0.01 -25.53
C GLU A 169 12.75 -1.32 -25.39
N ARG A 170 13.14 -1.66 -24.17
CA ARG A 170 13.96 -2.86 -23.90
C ARG A 170 13.21 -4.17 -24.04
N TYR A 171 11.92 -4.21 -23.68
CA TYR A 171 11.19 -5.48 -23.59
C TYR A 171 9.97 -5.61 -24.49
N ALA A 172 9.49 -4.52 -25.07
CA ALA A 172 8.30 -4.46 -25.92
C ALA A 172 8.52 -3.67 -27.20
N ALA A 173 9.76 -3.62 -27.72
CA ALA A 173 10.13 -2.85 -28.91
C ALA A 173 9.30 -3.19 -30.16
N ASN A 174 8.80 -4.42 -30.27
CA ASN A 174 7.93 -4.88 -31.37
C ASN A 174 6.43 -4.78 -31.03
N CYS A 175 6.08 -4.12 -29.94
CA CYS A 175 4.70 -3.95 -29.50
C CYS A 175 4.30 -2.46 -29.52
N THR A 176 3.00 -2.21 -29.64
CA THR A 176 2.42 -0.89 -29.46
C THR A 176 1.97 -0.75 -28.00
N LEU A 177 2.54 0.20 -27.26
CA LEU A 177 2.12 0.50 -25.90
C LEU A 177 1.01 1.57 -25.92
N ILE A 178 -0.17 1.22 -25.40
CA ILE A 178 -1.38 2.04 -25.34
C ILE A 178 -1.61 2.42 -23.90
N SER A 179 -1.22 3.64 -23.51
CA SER A 179 -1.26 4.08 -22.10
C SER A 179 -2.54 4.86 -21.78
N ARG A 180 -3.07 4.62 -20.60
CA ARG A 180 -4.17 5.37 -20.00
C ARG A 180 -3.85 5.74 -18.56
N ALA A 181 -3.87 7.04 -18.25
CA ALA A 181 -3.87 7.52 -16.89
C ALA A 181 -5.32 7.60 -16.38
N ASP A 182 -5.57 7.12 -15.17
CA ASP A 182 -6.92 7.13 -14.58
C ASP A 182 -6.87 7.52 -13.09
N PRO A 183 -6.74 8.84 -12.80
CA PRO A 183 -6.67 9.32 -11.42
C PRO A 183 -8.00 9.13 -10.67
N ASP A 184 -9.14 9.25 -11.35
CA ASP A 184 -10.47 9.08 -10.75
C ASP A 184 -10.66 7.63 -10.27
N LEU A 185 -10.16 6.67 -11.05
CA LEU A 185 -10.21 5.26 -10.68
C LEU A 185 -9.24 4.95 -9.52
N VAL A 186 -8.10 5.64 -9.41
CA VAL A 186 -7.21 5.54 -8.25
C VAL A 186 -7.91 6.06 -6.99
N ASP A 187 -8.55 7.22 -7.07
CA ASP A 187 -9.31 7.82 -5.96
C ASP A 187 -10.48 6.94 -5.53
N PHE A 188 -11.25 6.43 -6.48
CA PHE A 188 -12.34 5.49 -6.21
C PHE A 188 -11.86 4.24 -5.47
N VAL A 189 -10.72 3.68 -5.87
CA VAL A 189 -10.18 2.49 -5.21
C VAL A 189 -9.76 2.79 -3.78
N GLU A 190 -9.10 3.92 -3.54
CA GLU A 190 -8.66 4.29 -2.19
C GLU A 190 -9.81 4.57 -1.24
N HIS A 191 -10.84 5.31 -1.69
CA HIS A 191 -11.86 5.86 -0.80
C HIS A 191 -13.23 5.18 -0.89
N GLY A 192 -13.58 4.55 -2.03
CA GLY A 192 -14.93 4.03 -2.30
C GLY A 192 -15.02 2.51 -2.48
N PHE A 193 -14.02 1.88 -3.08
CA PHE A 193 -14.10 0.51 -3.57
C PHE A 193 -14.53 -0.53 -2.53
N PHE A 194 -14.02 -0.41 -1.31
CA PHE A 194 -14.28 -1.41 -0.26
C PHE A 194 -15.70 -1.35 0.32
N THR A 195 -16.43 -0.26 0.06
CA THR A 195 -17.82 -0.07 0.48
C THR A 195 -18.82 -0.09 -0.68
N ALA A 196 -18.34 0.05 -1.92
CA ALA A 196 -19.14 0.08 -3.11
C ALA A 196 -19.82 -1.26 -3.40
N SER A 197 -21.02 -1.20 -4.00
CA SER A 197 -21.72 -2.34 -4.58
C SER A 197 -20.99 -2.89 -5.81
N ASP A 198 -21.32 -4.09 -6.24
CA ASP A 198 -20.73 -4.67 -7.45
C ASP A 198 -21.07 -3.87 -8.70
N ALA A 199 -22.28 -3.28 -8.77
CA ALA A 199 -22.69 -2.41 -9.89
C ALA A 199 -21.83 -1.13 -9.95
N GLU A 200 -21.60 -0.46 -8.82
CA GLU A 200 -20.71 0.72 -8.75
C GLU A 200 -19.28 0.41 -9.13
N LYS A 201 -18.76 -0.76 -8.72
CA LYS A 201 -17.42 -1.23 -9.11
C LYS A 201 -17.33 -1.48 -10.62
N GLU A 202 -18.34 -2.13 -11.20
CA GLU A 202 -18.41 -2.37 -12.64
C GLU A 202 -18.51 -1.06 -13.43
N GLU A 203 -19.30 -0.09 -12.96
CA GLU A 203 -19.43 1.23 -13.57
C GLU A 203 -18.10 1.99 -13.52
N ALA A 204 -17.42 1.99 -12.39
CA ALA A 204 -16.14 2.69 -12.22
C ALA A 204 -15.03 2.17 -13.15
N VAL A 205 -14.96 0.87 -13.41
CA VAL A 205 -13.90 0.29 -14.25
C VAL A 205 -14.21 0.34 -15.75
N ARG A 206 -15.48 0.54 -16.13
CA ARG A 206 -15.94 0.49 -17.52
C ARG A 206 -15.21 1.46 -18.45
N PRO A 207 -14.98 2.75 -18.11
CA PRO A 207 -14.26 3.67 -18.99
C PRO A 207 -12.84 3.21 -19.35
N ALA A 208 -12.14 2.59 -18.39
CA ALA A 208 -10.79 2.05 -18.63
C ALA A 208 -10.85 0.80 -19.50
N LEU A 209 -11.80 -0.10 -19.25
CA LEU A 209 -11.98 -1.32 -20.05
C LEU A 209 -12.34 -0.99 -21.50
N ASP A 210 -13.33 -0.12 -21.72
CA ASP A 210 -13.80 0.28 -23.05
C ASP A 210 -12.70 0.99 -23.85
N PHE A 211 -11.86 1.78 -23.18
CA PHE A 211 -10.69 2.40 -23.79
C PHE A 211 -9.76 1.34 -24.39
N PHE A 212 -9.37 0.31 -23.63
CA PHE A 212 -8.46 -0.72 -24.12
C PHE A 212 -9.09 -1.62 -25.18
N LEU A 213 -10.38 -1.94 -25.05
CA LEU A 213 -11.12 -2.68 -26.07
C LEU A 213 -11.19 -1.90 -27.39
N LYS A 214 -11.48 -0.60 -27.36
CA LYS A 214 -11.50 0.28 -28.54
C LYS A 214 -10.17 0.34 -29.27
N HIS A 215 -9.07 0.23 -28.54
CA HIS A 215 -7.71 0.24 -29.12
C HIS A 215 -7.20 -1.17 -29.44
N ASP A 216 -8.04 -2.20 -29.26
CA ASP A 216 -7.72 -3.60 -29.56
C ASP A 216 -6.49 -4.12 -28.76
N ALA A 217 -6.29 -3.64 -27.53
CA ALA A 217 -5.29 -4.18 -26.63
C ALA A 217 -5.74 -5.56 -26.11
N ASP A 218 -4.94 -6.60 -26.34
CA ASP A 218 -5.23 -7.97 -25.86
C ASP A 218 -4.62 -8.27 -24.50
N THR A 219 -3.67 -7.47 -24.08
CA THR A 219 -2.97 -7.61 -22.79
C THR A 219 -2.82 -6.23 -22.14
N VAL A 220 -3.26 -6.08 -20.90
CA VAL A 220 -3.21 -4.81 -20.17
C VAL A 220 -2.39 -4.96 -18.90
N VAL A 221 -1.37 -4.12 -18.75
CA VAL A 221 -0.56 -4.01 -17.54
C VAL A 221 -1.28 -3.14 -16.52
N LEU A 222 -1.49 -3.67 -15.31
CA LEU A 222 -1.94 -2.91 -14.16
C LEU A 222 -0.73 -2.21 -13.53
N GLY A 223 -0.42 -1.02 -14.04
CA GLY A 223 0.77 -0.23 -13.70
C GLY A 223 0.57 0.71 -12.51
N CYS A 224 -0.54 0.60 -11.80
CA CYS A 224 -0.79 1.21 -10.50
C CYS A 224 -1.25 0.14 -9.53
N THR A 225 -0.76 0.18 -8.30
CA THR A 225 -1.05 -0.81 -7.26
C THR A 225 -2.53 -0.84 -6.87
N HIS A 226 -3.22 0.31 -6.91
CA HIS A 226 -4.65 0.40 -6.67
C HIS A 226 -5.46 -0.48 -7.64
N PHE A 227 -5.01 -0.60 -8.88
CA PHE A 227 -5.72 -1.40 -9.88
C PHE A 227 -5.66 -2.91 -9.67
N LEU A 228 -4.82 -3.39 -8.73
CA LEU A 228 -4.83 -4.78 -8.32
C LEU A 228 -6.12 -5.16 -7.58
N HIS A 229 -6.74 -4.21 -6.88
CA HIS A 229 -8.01 -4.43 -6.18
C HIS A 229 -9.17 -4.60 -7.15
N ILE A 230 -9.14 -3.91 -8.29
CA ILE A 230 -10.19 -3.98 -9.32
C ILE A 230 -9.92 -5.06 -10.37
N ALA A 231 -8.78 -5.73 -10.34
CA ALA A 231 -8.42 -6.77 -11.32
C ALA A 231 -9.53 -7.82 -11.52
N PRO A 232 -10.14 -8.38 -10.45
CA PRO A 232 -11.22 -9.36 -10.62
C PRO A 232 -12.45 -8.81 -11.34
N VAL A 233 -12.79 -7.52 -11.15
CA VAL A 233 -13.92 -6.86 -11.83
C VAL A 233 -13.59 -6.66 -13.31
N LEU A 234 -12.37 -6.17 -13.61
CA LEU A 234 -11.89 -6.02 -14.99
C LEU A 234 -11.86 -7.36 -15.73
N GLU A 235 -11.33 -8.41 -15.11
CA GLU A 235 -11.27 -9.76 -15.68
C GLU A 235 -12.65 -10.33 -15.97
N LYS A 236 -13.60 -10.17 -15.04
CA LYS A 236 -15.00 -10.59 -15.20
C LYS A 236 -15.65 -9.90 -16.42
N LEU A 237 -15.49 -8.59 -16.56
CA LEU A 237 -16.10 -7.82 -17.65
C LEU A 237 -15.40 -8.00 -18.99
N ALA A 238 -14.09 -8.14 -19.00
CA ALA A 238 -13.32 -8.36 -20.23
C ALA A 238 -13.50 -9.78 -20.78
N GLY A 239 -13.68 -10.76 -19.93
CA GLY A 239 -13.67 -12.18 -20.31
C GLY A 239 -12.35 -12.56 -20.98
N ALA A 240 -12.42 -13.29 -22.08
CA ALA A 240 -11.24 -13.73 -22.82
C ALA A 240 -10.62 -12.66 -23.76
N ARG A 241 -11.24 -11.46 -23.84
CA ARG A 241 -10.81 -10.41 -24.81
C ARG A 241 -9.52 -9.70 -24.38
N ILE A 242 -9.33 -9.50 -23.07
CA ILE A 242 -8.14 -8.85 -22.51
C ILE A 242 -7.59 -9.71 -21.38
N ARG A 243 -6.28 -9.88 -21.36
CA ARG A 243 -5.52 -10.45 -20.25
C ARG A 243 -4.93 -9.33 -19.42
N PHE A 244 -5.20 -9.32 -18.13
CA PHE A 244 -4.57 -8.39 -17.20
C PHE A 244 -3.31 -9.02 -16.59
N VAL A 245 -2.27 -8.21 -16.43
CA VAL A 245 -0.99 -8.63 -15.84
C VAL A 245 -0.51 -7.60 -14.82
N ASP A 246 0.07 -8.11 -13.75
CA ASP A 246 0.66 -7.33 -12.67
C ASP A 246 2.07 -7.83 -12.32
N SER A 247 2.73 -7.16 -11.37
CA SER A 247 4.08 -7.48 -10.93
C SER A 247 4.15 -8.18 -9.56
N LYS A 248 3.02 -8.55 -8.93
CA LYS A 248 3.00 -9.15 -7.58
C LYS A 248 3.96 -10.30 -7.42
N GLU A 249 3.85 -11.29 -8.30
CA GLU A 249 4.67 -12.51 -8.24
C GLU A 249 6.17 -12.19 -8.29
N GLY A 250 6.57 -11.32 -9.22
CA GLY A 250 7.97 -10.93 -9.40
C GLY A 250 8.54 -10.18 -8.19
N VAL A 251 7.79 -9.24 -7.65
CA VAL A 251 8.16 -8.42 -6.48
C VAL A 251 8.30 -9.29 -5.24
N VAL A 252 7.31 -10.13 -4.96
CA VAL A 252 7.31 -11.01 -3.79
C VAL A 252 8.43 -12.03 -3.86
N ASN A 253 8.64 -12.67 -5.02
CA ASN A 253 9.76 -13.60 -5.21
C ASN A 253 11.11 -12.91 -5.00
N GLN A 254 11.27 -11.67 -5.46
CA GLN A 254 12.50 -10.92 -5.23
C GLN A 254 12.69 -10.58 -3.74
N ALA A 255 11.65 -10.17 -3.04
CA ALA A 255 11.71 -9.90 -1.60
C ALA A 255 12.14 -11.15 -0.82
N LEU A 256 11.52 -12.31 -1.10
CA LEU A 256 11.84 -13.58 -0.44
C LEU A 256 13.22 -14.15 -0.80
N ARG A 257 13.83 -13.73 -1.93
CA ARG A 257 15.24 -14.05 -2.22
C ARG A 257 16.22 -13.26 -1.35
N ILE A 258 15.88 -12.01 -1.02
CA ILE A 258 16.71 -11.11 -0.21
C ILE A 258 16.66 -11.51 1.26
N VAL A 259 15.46 -11.75 1.77
CA VAL A 259 15.24 -12.20 3.15
C VAL A 259 14.53 -13.55 3.13
N ARG A 260 15.20 -14.55 3.70
CA ARG A 260 14.55 -15.83 4.00
C ARG A 260 14.10 -15.77 5.46
N PRO A 261 12.79 -15.62 5.70
CA PRO A 261 12.28 -15.65 7.07
C PRO A 261 12.63 -16.96 7.74
N ALA A 262 13.02 -16.91 9.00
CA ALA A 262 13.30 -18.13 9.75
C ALA A 262 12.01 -18.94 9.88
N ALA A 263 12.04 -20.20 9.47
CA ALA A 263 10.97 -21.13 9.84
C ALA A 263 10.92 -21.20 11.38
N PRO A 264 9.73 -21.38 11.98
CA PRO A 264 9.63 -21.58 13.42
C PRO A 264 10.58 -22.71 13.81
N SER A 265 11.48 -22.43 14.78
CA SER A 265 12.36 -23.48 15.28
C SER A 265 11.51 -24.57 15.91
N ALA A 266 11.65 -25.80 15.44
CA ALA A 266 11.01 -26.99 16.00
C ALA A 266 11.59 -27.39 17.37
N SER A 267 11.94 -26.41 18.23
CA SER A 267 12.47 -26.62 19.56
C SER A 267 11.37 -26.50 20.62
N SER A 268 10.47 -27.44 20.64
CA SER A 268 9.81 -27.97 21.86
C SER A 268 9.00 -29.20 21.46
N GLU A 269 9.27 -30.31 22.15
CA GLU A 269 8.58 -31.60 22.07
C GLU A 269 7.14 -31.52 22.58
N SER A 270 6.28 -30.78 21.89
CA SER A 270 4.82 -30.95 22.01
C SER A 270 4.24 -30.87 20.60
N ALA A 271 4.24 -32.01 19.96
CA ALA A 271 3.57 -32.27 18.69
C ALA A 271 2.06 -32.13 18.87
N ALA A 272 1.44 -30.99 18.54
CA ALA A 272 -0.02 -30.95 18.36
C ALA A 272 -0.57 -29.76 17.57
N SER A 273 0.14 -28.66 17.31
CA SER A 273 -0.40 -27.60 16.45
C SER A 273 0.70 -26.91 15.67
N GLU A 274 0.49 -26.71 14.36
CA GLU A 274 1.33 -25.81 13.58
C GLU A 274 1.33 -24.42 14.24
N PRO A 275 2.50 -23.74 14.31
CA PRO A 275 2.56 -22.41 14.87
C PRO A 275 1.63 -21.46 14.09
N ALA A 276 0.92 -20.60 14.79
CA ALA A 276 0.07 -19.61 14.15
C ALA A 276 0.89 -18.64 13.26
N PRO A 277 0.36 -18.22 12.11
CA PRO A 277 1.01 -17.22 11.27
C PRO A 277 1.37 -15.95 12.05
N SER A 278 2.53 -15.35 11.76
CA SER A 278 2.93 -14.09 12.38
C SER A 278 1.98 -12.97 11.98
N PRO A 279 1.44 -12.18 12.92
CA PRO A 279 0.56 -11.06 12.60
C PRO A 279 1.34 -9.99 11.83
N SER A 280 0.67 -9.36 10.88
CA SER A 280 1.19 -8.18 10.18
C SER A 280 0.45 -6.94 10.64
N ALA A 281 1.17 -5.83 10.80
CA ALA A 281 0.60 -4.56 11.25
C ALA A 281 0.50 -3.56 10.09
N PHE A 282 -0.62 -2.85 10.05
CA PHE A 282 -0.91 -1.81 9.06
C PHE A 282 -0.93 -0.45 9.76
N PHE A 283 -0.20 0.50 9.22
CA PHE A 283 -0.13 1.89 9.69
C PHE A 283 -0.52 2.83 8.56
N ILE A 284 -1.03 4.01 8.92
CA ILE A 284 -1.18 5.14 8.01
C ILE A 284 -0.25 6.27 8.44
N THR A 285 0.16 7.13 7.54
CA THR A 285 0.67 8.45 7.88
C THR A 285 -0.51 9.43 7.93
N GLY A 286 -0.35 10.58 8.60
CA GLY A 286 -1.46 11.53 8.63
C GLY A 286 -1.28 12.61 9.67
N HIS A 287 -2.34 13.37 9.87
CA HIS A 287 -2.46 14.40 10.89
C HIS A 287 -3.59 14.05 11.87
N ALA A 288 -3.62 14.71 13.01
CA ALA A 288 -4.72 14.58 13.96
C ALA A 288 -6.05 14.94 13.28
N GLY A 289 -7.04 14.03 13.35
CA GLY A 289 -8.37 14.21 12.76
C GLY A 289 -8.61 13.48 11.45
N ILE A 290 -7.62 12.70 10.93
CA ILE A 290 -7.91 11.78 9.81
C ILE A 290 -8.93 10.72 10.25
N ASP A 291 -9.88 10.41 9.37
CA ASP A 291 -10.81 9.31 9.60
C ASP A 291 -10.10 7.96 9.46
N GLU A 292 -9.91 7.28 10.59
CA GLU A 292 -9.26 5.98 10.65
C GLU A 292 -10.22 4.79 10.41
N ALA A 293 -11.53 5.02 10.40
CA ALA A 293 -12.52 3.94 10.35
C ALA A 293 -12.42 3.07 9.08
N PRO A 294 -12.23 3.62 7.86
CA PRO A 294 -12.05 2.82 6.66
C PRO A 294 -10.84 1.89 6.73
N TYR A 295 -9.73 2.36 7.29
CA TYR A 295 -8.49 1.57 7.41
C TYR A 295 -8.60 0.46 8.46
N LYS A 296 -9.33 0.71 9.56
CA LYS A 296 -9.64 -0.32 10.57
C LYS A 296 -10.48 -1.44 9.96
N THR A 297 -11.54 -1.08 9.22
CA THR A 297 -12.38 -2.05 8.51
C THR A 297 -11.58 -2.85 7.46
N LEU A 298 -10.69 -2.19 6.72
CA LEU A 298 -9.81 -2.87 5.76
C LEU A 298 -8.89 -3.86 6.46
N CYS A 299 -8.30 -3.49 7.59
CA CYS A 299 -7.44 -4.37 8.39
C CYS A 299 -8.19 -5.61 8.88
N GLU A 300 -9.39 -5.43 9.44
CA GLU A 300 -10.25 -6.54 9.89
C GLU A 300 -10.54 -7.54 8.76
N ARG A 301 -10.92 -7.04 7.57
CA ARG A 301 -11.19 -7.87 6.39
C ARG A 301 -9.95 -8.59 5.85
N SER A 302 -8.77 -8.01 6.05
CA SER A 302 -7.50 -8.53 5.53
C SER A 302 -6.71 -9.33 6.57
N GLY A 303 -7.23 -9.53 7.78
CA GLY A 303 -6.53 -10.23 8.86
C GLY A 303 -5.29 -9.50 9.37
N LEU A 304 -5.28 -8.17 9.30
CA LEU A 304 -4.17 -7.32 9.73
C LEU A 304 -4.47 -6.63 11.05
N LEU A 305 -3.42 -6.31 11.80
CA LEU A 305 -3.54 -5.47 12.98
C LEU A 305 -3.43 -3.99 12.58
N TYR A 306 -4.44 -3.19 12.92
CA TYR A 306 -4.34 -1.74 12.74
C TYR A 306 -3.44 -1.14 13.81
N GLY A 307 -2.31 -0.57 13.40
CA GLY A 307 -1.27 -0.01 14.27
C GLY A 307 -1.40 1.50 14.53
N GLY A 308 -2.39 2.17 13.92
CA GLY A 308 -2.62 3.61 14.08
C GLY A 308 -1.79 4.47 13.12
N ILE A 309 -1.59 5.73 13.52
CA ILE A 309 -0.87 6.73 12.73
C ILE A 309 0.64 6.65 13.05
N LEU A 310 1.45 6.50 12.02
CA LEU A 310 2.90 6.60 12.09
C LEU A 310 3.28 8.09 12.01
N ALA A 311 3.84 8.60 13.09
CA ALA A 311 4.27 9.99 13.20
C ALA A 311 5.65 10.22 12.56
#